data_86a6c9416acb0fd25621e79d19c406a7
#
_entry.id   86a6c9416acb0fd25621e79d19c406a7
#
_cell.length_a   1.000
_cell.length_b   1.000
_cell.length_c   1.000
_cell.angle_alpha   90.00
_cell.angle_beta   90.00
_cell.angle_gamma   90.00
#
_symmetry.space_group_name_H-M   'P 1'
#
loop_
_entity.id
_entity.type
_entity.pdbx_description
1 polymer ?
#
loop_
_entity_poly.entity_id
_entity_poly.type
_entity_poly.pdbx_seq_one_letter_code
_entity_poly.pdbx_strand_id
1 'polypeptide(L)'
;LRLCGGPLLVSLFPFLIVSALAAGCGAGQWLGFVFRPAARLMGIRAKGAGGVLLIGALGGFAPAAVAASEAVRTGQLTSRQASALLPACVCSGPSFVILTVGQQMLGSRAVGVRLFAAQLLAGYLTAALLCRMQGGAGQAPPAQGETIPLPALDAVIAQAAVTYLKLCGFVLYFRLLAAGCGALLPQP
;
A
#
# COMPACT_ATOMS: atom_id res chain seq x y z
N LEU A 1 -11.49 -20.21 -6.10
CA LEU A 1 -11.02 -20.67 -4.78
C LEU A 1 -9.55 -21.11 -4.80
N ARG A 2 -9.07 -21.84 -5.83
CA ARG A 2 -7.65 -22.29 -5.92
C ARG A 2 -6.64 -21.14 -5.93
N LEU A 3 -6.98 -19.97 -6.48
CA LEU A 3 -6.10 -18.78 -6.47
C LEU A 3 -6.00 -18.16 -5.08
N CYS A 4 -7.10 -18.10 -4.34
CA CYS A 4 -7.11 -17.53 -2.98
C CYS A 4 -6.48 -18.49 -1.95
N GLY A 5 -6.63 -19.79 -2.06
CA GLY A 5 -6.04 -20.79 -1.17
C GLY A 5 -4.60 -21.21 -1.52
N GLY A 6 -4.02 -20.69 -2.60
CA GLY A 6 -2.68 -21.07 -3.08
C GLY A 6 -1.71 -19.89 -3.09
N PRO A 7 -1.29 -19.42 -4.28
CA PRO A 7 -0.20 -18.44 -4.42
C PRO A 7 -0.43 -17.12 -3.68
N LEU A 8 -1.68 -16.64 -3.63
CA LEU A 8 -2.03 -15.39 -2.96
C LEU A 8 -1.88 -15.50 -1.43
N LEU A 9 -2.27 -16.63 -0.85
CA LEU A 9 -2.13 -16.85 0.59
C LEU A 9 -0.66 -16.84 1.00
N VAL A 10 0.16 -17.63 0.31
CA VAL A 10 1.57 -17.82 0.63
C VAL A 10 2.38 -16.53 0.46
N SER A 11 2.03 -15.69 -0.51
CA SER A 11 2.78 -14.47 -0.80
C SER A 11 2.26 -13.25 -0.06
N LEU A 12 0.93 -13.05 0.01
CA LEU A 12 0.35 -11.82 0.56
C LEU A 12 0.17 -11.87 2.08
N PHE A 13 -0.21 -13.02 2.64
CA PHE A 13 -0.52 -13.13 4.07
C PHE A 13 0.69 -12.86 4.98
N PRO A 14 1.87 -13.49 4.77
CA PRO A 14 3.06 -13.17 5.57
C PRO A 14 3.47 -11.71 5.41
N PHE A 15 3.31 -11.17 4.20
CA PHE A 15 3.65 -9.78 3.94
C PHE A 15 2.72 -8.80 4.65
N LEU A 16 1.41 -9.09 4.75
CA LEU A 16 0.47 -8.30 5.53
C LEU A 16 0.84 -8.29 7.02
N ILE A 17 1.23 -9.43 7.58
CA ILE A 17 1.68 -9.53 8.98
C ILE A 17 2.94 -8.68 9.19
N VAL A 18 3.96 -8.87 8.35
CA VAL A 18 5.23 -8.12 8.46
C VAL A 18 4.99 -6.62 8.31
N SER A 19 4.15 -6.20 7.37
CA SER A 19 3.81 -4.79 7.16
C SER A 19 3.08 -4.20 8.37
N ALA A 20 2.14 -4.94 8.96
CA ALA A 20 1.40 -4.49 10.13
C ALA A 20 2.30 -4.40 11.36
N LEU A 21 3.20 -5.37 11.57
CA LEU A 21 4.22 -5.31 12.62
C LEU A 21 5.18 -4.13 12.42
N ALA A 22 5.67 -3.93 11.19
CA ALA A 22 6.55 -2.81 10.88
C ALA A 22 5.87 -1.45 11.12
N ALA A 23 4.58 -1.34 10.82
CA ALA A 23 3.79 -0.15 11.13
C ALA A 23 3.65 0.04 12.65
N GLY A 24 3.34 -1.01 13.40
CA GLY A 24 3.16 -0.97 14.85
C GLY A 24 4.46 -0.74 15.64
N CYS A 25 5.58 -1.30 15.19
CA CYS A 25 6.90 -1.13 15.83
C CYS A 25 7.55 0.23 15.53
N GLY A 26 6.93 1.11 14.75
CA GLY A 26 7.55 2.35 14.32
C GLY A 26 8.73 2.16 13.35
N ALA A 27 8.99 0.92 12.90
CA ALA A 27 10.04 0.62 11.93
C ALA A 27 9.88 1.41 10.63
N GLY A 28 8.65 1.74 10.25
CA GLY A 28 8.34 2.65 9.16
C GLY A 28 8.96 4.04 9.30
N GLN A 29 9.23 4.51 10.52
CA GLN A 29 9.90 5.80 10.75
C GLN A 29 11.40 5.72 10.46
N TRP A 30 12.04 4.62 10.84
CA TRP A 30 13.47 4.40 10.63
C TRP A 30 13.78 4.10 9.16
N LEU A 31 13.11 3.12 8.59
CA LEU A 31 13.26 2.74 7.18
C LEU A 31 12.65 3.77 6.22
N GLY A 32 11.64 4.51 6.66
CA GLY A 32 11.00 5.58 5.90
C GLY A 32 11.92 6.77 5.59
N PHE A 33 13.12 6.83 6.21
CA PHE A 33 14.13 7.82 5.89
C PHE A 33 14.45 7.88 4.38
N VAL A 34 14.51 6.74 3.71
CA VAL A 34 14.78 6.63 2.28
C VAL A 34 13.70 7.34 1.43
N PHE A 35 12.43 7.31 1.89
CA PHE A 35 11.30 7.90 1.18
C PHE A 35 10.94 9.33 1.65
N ARG A 36 11.67 9.87 2.63
CA ARG A 36 11.50 11.27 3.07
C ARG A 36 11.68 12.29 1.95
N PRO A 37 12.68 12.17 1.05
CA PRO A 37 12.80 13.13 -0.05
C PRO A 37 11.57 13.10 -0.97
N ALA A 38 11.02 11.93 -1.27
CA ALA A 38 9.80 11.81 -2.06
C ALA A 38 8.60 12.48 -1.36
N ALA A 39 8.40 12.26 -0.06
CA ALA A 39 7.37 12.93 0.71
C ALA A 39 7.54 14.46 0.74
N ARG A 40 8.78 14.94 0.83
CA ARG A 40 9.09 16.40 0.78
C ARG A 40 8.80 17.00 -0.58
N LEU A 41 9.07 16.30 -1.67
CA LEU A 41 8.71 16.74 -3.03
C LEU A 41 7.19 16.87 -3.20
N MET A 42 6.41 16.04 -2.49
CA MET A 42 4.96 16.15 -2.41
C MET A 42 4.48 17.27 -1.47
N GLY A 43 5.40 17.96 -0.79
CA GLY A 43 5.07 19.03 0.17
C GLY A 43 4.70 18.54 1.56
N ILE A 44 4.87 17.25 1.88
CA ILE A 44 4.55 16.66 3.18
C ILE A 44 5.83 16.48 3.98
N ARG A 45 5.95 17.23 5.07
CA ARG A 45 7.14 17.21 5.97
C ARG A 45 6.92 16.36 7.23
N ALA A 46 5.79 15.69 7.33
CA ALA A 46 5.44 14.86 8.49
C ALA A 46 6.34 13.63 8.61
N LYS A 47 6.71 13.28 9.85
CA LYS A 47 7.64 12.15 10.12
C LYS A 47 7.11 10.80 9.67
N GLY A 48 5.79 10.57 9.74
CA GLY A 48 5.14 9.32 9.34
C GLY A 48 5.02 9.11 7.82
N ALA A 49 5.15 10.18 7.00
CA ALA A 49 4.92 10.11 5.56
C ALA A 49 5.87 9.14 4.83
N GLY A 50 7.15 9.14 5.17
CA GLY A 50 8.13 8.24 4.57
C GLY A 50 7.84 6.76 4.88
N GLY A 51 7.36 6.46 6.08
CA GLY A 51 6.97 5.10 6.46
C GLY A 51 5.78 4.58 5.67
N VAL A 52 4.76 5.41 5.49
CA VAL A 52 3.58 5.05 4.68
C VAL A 52 3.97 4.79 3.21
N LEU A 53 4.82 5.66 2.63
CA LEU A 53 5.32 5.48 1.27
C LEU A 53 6.16 4.22 1.11
N LEU A 54 7.04 3.90 2.08
CA LEU A 54 7.83 2.67 2.06
C LEU A 54 6.93 1.43 2.10
N ILE A 55 5.98 1.39 3.03
CA ILE A 55 5.05 0.28 3.16
C ILE A 55 4.19 0.15 1.89
N GLY A 56 3.77 1.29 1.31
CA GLY A 56 3.06 1.32 0.04
C GLY A 56 3.86 0.77 -1.12
N ALA A 57 5.12 1.20 -1.27
CA ALA A 57 5.99 0.75 -2.35
C ALA A 57 6.30 -0.76 -2.27
N LEU A 58 6.46 -1.32 -1.07
CA LEU A 58 6.77 -2.74 -0.86
C LEU A 58 5.50 -3.60 -0.81
N GLY A 59 4.49 -3.16 -0.08
CA GLY A 59 3.29 -3.94 0.23
C GLY A 59 2.08 -3.63 -0.63
N GLY A 60 2.12 -2.52 -1.34
CA GLY A 60 0.99 -2.03 -2.10
C GLY A 60 -0.04 -1.29 -1.24
N PHE A 61 -1.21 -1.05 -1.83
CA PHE A 61 -2.23 -0.16 -1.28
C PHE A 61 -2.77 -0.60 0.09
N ALA A 62 -3.08 -1.89 0.26
CA ALA A 62 -3.78 -2.35 1.47
C ALA A 62 -2.93 -2.17 2.75
N PRO A 63 -1.66 -2.60 2.82
CA PRO A 63 -0.79 -2.31 3.96
C PRO A 63 -0.53 -0.81 4.16
N ALA A 64 -0.42 -0.05 3.07
CA ALA A 64 -0.22 1.39 3.15
C ALA A 64 -1.42 2.11 3.77
N ALA A 65 -2.64 1.69 3.45
CA ALA A 65 -3.86 2.26 4.03
C ALA A 65 -3.93 2.00 5.55
N VAL A 66 -3.53 0.80 5.99
CA VAL A 66 -3.42 0.47 7.42
C VAL A 66 -2.36 1.36 8.09
N ALA A 67 -1.17 1.45 7.50
CA ALA A 67 -0.09 2.29 8.03
C ALA A 67 -0.47 3.79 8.06
N ALA A 68 -1.18 4.28 7.06
CA ALA A 68 -1.68 5.65 7.01
C ALA A 68 -2.71 5.92 8.10
N SER A 69 -3.67 5.00 8.32
CA SER A 69 -4.67 5.13 9.38
C SER A 69 -4.03 5.13 10.75
N GLU A 70 -3.03 4.29 10.97
CA GLU A 70 -2.26 4.24 12.20
C GLU A 70 -1.45 5.52 12.43
N ALA A 71 -0.81 6.05 11.37
CA ALA A 71 -0.09 7.31 11.44
C ALA A 71 -1.01 8.51 11.75
N VAL A 72 -2.27 8.46 11.32
CA VAL A 72 -3.29 9.45 11.72
C VAL A 72 -3.69 9.27 13.18
N ARG A 73 -3.96 8.04 13.61
CA ARG A 73 -4.33 7.71 14.99
C ARG A 73 -3.26 8.15 16.00
N THR A 74 -2.00 8.02 15.62
CA THR A 74 -0.83 8.40 16.46
C THR A 74 -0.41 9.87 16.31
N GLY A 75 -1.17 10.68 15.58
CA GLY A 75 -0.88 12.10 15.38
C GLY A 75 0.36 12.39 14.52
N GLN A 76 0.94 11.38 13.87
CA GLN A 76 2.10 11.55 12.98
C GLN A 76 1.71 12.17 11.63
N LEU A 77 0.48 11.95 11.20
CA LEU A 77 -0.13 12.51 9.99
C LEU A 77 -1.50 13.10 10.33
N THR A 78 -1.88 14.14 9.60
CA THR A 78 -3.28 14.56 9.55
C THR A 78 -4.06 13.67 8.57
N SER A 79 -5.38 13.55 8.74
CA SER A 79 -6.23 12.81 7.80
C SER A 79 -6.07 13.32 6.37
N ARG A 80 -5.89 14.63 6.19
CA ARG A 80 -5.65 15.27 4.90
C ARG A 80 -4.32 14.84 4.29
N GLN A 81 -3.24 14.78 5.08
CA GLN A 81 -1.93 14.30 4.62
C GLN A 81 -1.97 12.83 4.26
N ALA A 82 -2.62 12.01 5.08
CA ALA A 82 -2.79 10.58 4.80
C ALA A 82 -3.54 10.36 3.48
N SER A 83 -4.67 11.05 3.28
CA SER A 83 -5.45 10.96 2.04
C SER A 83 -4.65 11.40 0.80
N ALA A 84 -3.79 12.41 0.94
CA ALA A 84 -2.94 12.88 -0.15
C ALA A 84 -1.78 11.92 -0.48
N LEU A 85 -1.32 11.11 0.49
CA LEU A 85 -0.28 10.10 0.29
C LEU A 85 -0.81 8.81 -0.34
N LEU A 86 -2.07 8.44 -0.07
CA LEU A 86 -2.62 7.17 -0.53
C LEU A 86 -2.49 6.92 -2.04
N PRO A 87 -2.70 7.91 -2.95
CA PRO A 87 -2.49 7.70 -4.38
C PRO A 87 -1.07 7.26 -4.74
N ALA A 88 -0.05 7.72 -4.01
CA ALA A 88 1.33 7.26 -4.19
C ALA A 88 1.54 5.79 -3.80
N CYS A 89 0.63 5.25 -3.00
CA CYS A 89 0.66 3.87 -2.52
C CYS A 89 -0.22 2.93 -3.35
N VAL A 90 -0.97 3.46 -4.34
CA VAL A 90 -1.78 2.65 -5.28
C VAL A 90 -0.84 1.95 -6.25
N CYS A 91 -0.12 0.96 -5.77
CA CYS A 91 0.74 0.11 -6.57
C CYS A 91 0.56 -1.35 -6.16
N SER A 92 0.77 -2.23 -7.11
CA SER A 92 0.95 -3.65 -6.82
C SER A 92 2.38 -3.85 -6.32
N GLY A 93 2.58 -4.75 -5.36
CA GLY A 93 3.92 -5.02 -4.83
C GLY A 93 4.92 -5.43 -5.92
N PRO A 94 6.22 -5.15 -5.71
CA PRO A 94 7.26 -5.41 -6.71
C PRO A 94 7.31 -6.87 -7.14
N SER A 95 7.10 -7.80 -6.22
CA SER A 95 7.07 -9.24 -6.53
C SER A 95 5.99 -9.58 -7.53
N PHE A 96 4.80 -9.01 -7.40
CA PHE A 96 3.71 -9.27 -8.34
C PHE A 96 4.01 -8.69 -9.72
N VAL A 97 4.40 -7.41 -9.80
CA VAL A 97 4.62 -6.75 -11.10
C VAL A 97 5.85 -7.30 -11.81
N ILE A 98 6.95 -7.56 -11.09
CA ILE A 98 8.21 -8.00 -11.71
C ILE A 98 8.16 -9.49 -12.04
N LEU A 99 7.72 -10.33 -11.10
CA LEU A 99 7.76 -11.78 -11.29
C LEU A 99 6.54 -12.31 -12.03
N THR A 100 5.33 -11.90 -11.62
CA THR A 100 4.12 -12.44 -12.24
C THR A 100 3.86 -11.76 -13.57
N VAL A 101 3.75 -10.44 -13.61
CA VAL A 101 3.44 -9.73 -14.86
C VAL A 101 4.65 -9.71 -15.79
N GLY A 102 5.82 -9.29 -15.29
CA GLY A 102 7.01 -9.15 -16.12
C GLY A 102 7.55 -10.48 -16.61
N GLN A 103 7.85 -11.39 -15.70
CA GLN A 103 8.51 -12.65 -16.08
C GLN A 103 7.54 -13.72 -16.61
N GLN A 104 6.40 -13.95 -15.91
CA GLN A 104 5.50 -15.05 -16.30
C GLN A 104 4.57 -14.66 -17.47
N MET A 105 4.06 -13.41 -17.52
CA MET A 105 3.13 -13.00 -18.57
C MET A 105 3.83 -12.39 -19.78
N LEU A 106 4.87 -11.56 -19.57
CA LEU A 106 5.57 -10.82 -20.63
C LEU A 106 6.94 -11.41 -20.99
N GLY A 107 7.37 -12.49 -20.31
CA GLY A 107 8.63 -13.18 -20.59
C GLY A 107 9.90 -12.38 -20.26
N SER A 108 9.79 -11.21 -19.63
CA SER A 108 10.94 -10.33 -19.37
C SER A 108 10.85 -9.63 -18.02
N ARG A 109 11.82 -9.93 -17.13
CA ARG A 109 11.99 -9.20 -15.86
C ARG A 109 12.24 -7.70 -16.06
N ALA A 110 12.99 -7.34 -17.09
CA ALA A 110 13.32 -5.94 -17.38
C ALA A 110 12.07 -5.11 -17.68
N VAL A 111 11.11 -5.70 -18.41
CA VAL A 111 9.81 -5.06 -18.67
C VAL A 111 9.03 -4.92 -17.36
N GLY A 112 9.02 -5.94 -16.51
CA GLY A 112 8.38 -5.88 -15.19
C GLY A 112 8.94 -4.77 -14.29
N VAL A 113 10.26 -4.59 -14.27
CA VAL A 113 10.91 -3.50 -13.52
C VAL A 113 10.51 -2.13 -14.07
N ARG A 114 10.48 -1.97 -15.39
CA ARG A 114 10.05 -0.71 -16.02
C ARG A 114 8.59 -0.39 -15.72
N LEU A 115 7.71 -1.38 -15.76
CA LEU A 115 6.30 -1.22 -15.40
C LEU A 115 6.14 -0.82 -13.94
N PHE A 116 6.87 -1.45 -13.04
CA PHE A 116 6.85 -1.11 -11.63
C PHE A 116 7.34 0.33 -11.38
N ALA A 117 8.44 0.72 -12.01
CA ALA A 117 8.96 2.09 -11.93
C ALA A 117 7.95 3.11 -12.48
N ALA A 118 7.33 2.82 -13.62
CA ALA A 118 6.31 3.68 -14.21
C ALA A 118 5.08 3.83 -13.29
N GLN A 119 4.65 2.75 -12.66
CA GLN A 119 3.53 2.75 -11.71
C GLN A 119 3.84 3.60 -10.47
N LEU A 120 5.05 3.46 -9.89
CA LEU A 120 5.48 4.29 -8.77
C LEU A 120 5.56 5.77 -9.15
N LEU A 121 6.15 6.08 -10.31
CA LEU A 121 6.25 7.46 -10.80
C LEU A 121 4.87 8.08 -11.00
N ALA A 122 3.95 7.38 -11.65
CA ALA A 122 2.58 7.85 -11.85
C ALA A 122 1.87 8.13 -10.52
N GLY A 123 1.98 7.21 -9.55
CA GLY A 123 1.40 7.38 -8.21
C GLY A 123 2.00 8.58 -7.48
N TYR A 124 3.31 8.75 -7.51
CA TYR A 124 3.99 9.88 -6.87
C TYR A 124 3.65 11.23 -7.52
N LEU A 125 3.57 11.28 -8.85
CA LEU A 125 3.15 12.49 -9.57
C LEU A 125 1.71 12.86 -9.23
N THR A 126 0.80 11.88 -9.17
CA THR A 126 -0.60 12.09 -8.79
C THR A 126 -0.70 12.62 -7.37
N ALA A 127 0.01 12.02 -6.42
CA ALA A 127 0.03 12.47 -5.04
C ALA A 127 0.61 13.89 -4.92
N ALA A 128 1.70 14.20 -5.64
CA ALA A 128 2.29 15.53 -5.64
C ALA A 128 1.33 16.59 -6.22
N LEU A 129 0.62 16.26 -7.28
CA LEU A 129 -0.39 17.14 -7.88
C LEU A 129 -1.54 17.40 -6.90
N LEU A 130 -2.08 16.36 -6.28
CA LEU A 130 -3.15 16.48 -5.28
C LEU A 130 -2.71 17.31 -4.08
N CYS A 131 -1.50 17.11 -3.57
CA CYS A 131 -0.95 17.92 -2.48
C CYS A 131 -0.87 19.40 -2.85
N ARG A 132 -0.45 19.72 -4.07
CA ARG A 132 -0.39 21.11 -4.56
C ARG A 132 -1.78 21.72 -4.73
N MET A 133 -2.71 20.98 -5.31
CA MET A 133 -4.11 21.44 -5.49
C MET A 133 -4.81 21.70 -4.14
N GLN A 134 -4.45 20.96 -3.10
CA GLN A 134 -4.98 21.11 -1.76
C GLN A 134 -4.33 22.27 -0.95
N GLY A 135 -3.49 23.08 -1.57
CA GLY A 135 -2.86 24.23 -0.92
C GLY A 135 -1.71 23.87 0.04
N GLY A 136 -1.03 22.75 -0.22
CA GLY A 136 -0.02 22.19 0.66
C GLY A 136 -0.67 21.48 1.86
N ALA A 137 -0.27 20.27 2.13
CA ALA A 137 -0.72 19.58 3.33
C ALA A 137 -0.08 20.29 4.54
N GLY A 138 -0.87 21.07 5.30
CA GLY A 138 -0.44 21.86 6.43
C GLY A 138 0.51 21.10 7.38
N GLN A 139 1.19 21.81 8.24
CA GLN A 139 2.07 21.19 9.23
C GLN A 139 1.28 20.18 10.06
N ALA A 140 1.84 18.96 10.19
CA ALA A 140 1.28 17.99 11.12
C ALA A 140 1.29 18.60 12.52
N PRO A 141 0.27 18.35 13.34
CA PRO A 141 0.35 18.70 14.76
C PRO A 141 1.60 18.05 15.35
N PRO A 142 2.21 18.65 16.37
CA PRO A 142 3.35 18.04 17.04
C PRO A 142 2.94 16.64 17.47
N ALA A 143 3.68 15.63 17.00
CA ALA A 143 3.43 14.26 17.37
C ALA A 143 3.43 14.18 18.90
N GLN A 144 2.28 13.97 19.48
CA GLN A 144 2.19 13.60 20.89
C GLN A 144 2.84 12.22 20.96
N GLY A 145 3.98 12.16 21.64
CA GLY A 145 4.81 10.98 21.74
C GLY A 145 4.20 9.94 22.68
N GLU A 146 2.99 9.46 22.36
CA GLU A 146 2.51 8.25 22.98
C GLU A 146 3.35 7.10 22.42
N THR A 147 4.15 6.53 23.29
CA THR A 147 4.76 5.22 23.09
C THR A 147 3.61 4.22 22.93
N ILE A 148 3.29 3.90 21.67
CA ILE A 148 2.25 2.92 21.39
C ILE A 148 2.80 1.59 21.87
N PRO A 149 2.09 0.89 22.79
CA PRO A 149 2.46 -0.47 23.13
C PRO A 149 2.47 -1.29 21.84
N LEU A 150 3.51 -2.11 21.65
CA LEU A 150 3.58 -3.03 20.52
C LEU A 150 2.22 -3.74 20.41
N PRO A 151 1.57 -3.70 19.24
CA PRO A 151 0.32 -4.42 19.09
C PRO A 151 0.57 -5.89 19.38
N ALA A 152 -0.29 -6.49 20.19
CA ALA A 152 -0.19 -7.90 20.50
C ALA A 152 -0.19 -8.70 19.19
N LEU A 153 0.70 -9.67 19.08
CA LEU A 153 0.91 -10.43 17.83
C LEU A 153 -0.37 -11.11 17.34
N ASP A 154 -1.21 -11.57 18.26
CA ASP A 154 -2.52 -12.14 17.98
C ASP A 154 -3.47 -11.15 17.30
N ALA A 155 -3.51 -9.90 17.76
CA ALA A 155 -4.30 -8.82 17.16
C ALA A 155 -3.81 -8.49 15.74
N VAL A 156 -2.50 -8.47 15.52
CA VAL A 156 -1.90 -8.24 14.19
C VAL A 156 -2.26 -9.37 13.23
N ILE A 157 -2.16 -10.62 13.66
CA ILE A 157 -2.51 -11.79 12.86
C ILE A 157 -4.02 -11.78 12.53
N ALA A 158 -4.87 -11.50 13.51
CA ALA A 158 -6.31 -11.41 13.30
C ALA A 158 -6.67 -10.30 12.29
N GLN A 159 -6.06 -9.12 12.40
CA GLN A 159 -6.26 -8.01 11.48
C GLN A 159 -5.77 -8.35 10.05
N ALA A 160 -4.63 -9.01 9.93
CA ALA A 160 -4.09 -9.48 8.66
C ALA A 160 -5.03 -10.52 8.01
N ALA A 161 -5.58 -11.45 8.80
CA ALA A 161 -6.54 -12.46 8.33
C ALA A 161 -7.83 -11.82 7.81
N VAL A 162 -8.40 -10.86 8.55
CA VAL A 162 -9.60 -10.13 8.12
C VAL A 162 -9.34 -9.35 6.82
N THR A 163 -8.19 -8.69 6.71
CA THR A 163 -7.80 -7.95 5.51
C THR A 163 -7.64 -8.90 4.31
N TYR A 164 -7.01 -10.05 4.52
CA TYR A 164 -6.84 -11.07 3.50
C TYR A 164 -8.19 -11.63 3.02
N LEU A 165 -9.12 -11.95 3.94
CA LEU A 165 -10.46 -12.43 3.59
C LEU A 165 -11.25 -11.40 2.77
N LYS A 166 -11.15 -10.11 3.12
CA LYS A 166 -11.75 -9.03 2.34
C LYS A 166 -11.17 -8.98 0.93
N LEU A 167 -9.86 -9.09 0.76
CA LEU A 167 -9.21 -9.14 -0.56
C LEU A 167 -9.69 -10.34 -1.38
N CYS A 168 -9.78 -11.52 -0.76
CA CYS A 168 -10.32 -12.71 -1.43
C CYS A 168 -11.78 -12.49 -1.88
N GLY A 169 -12.60 -11.87 -1.04
CA GLY A 169 -13.98 -11.51 -1.37
C GLY A 169 -14.06 -10.61 -2.60
N PHE A 170 -13.23 -9.57 -2.68
CA PHE A 170 -13.15 -8.70 -3.86
C PHE A 170 -12.70 -9.44 -5.11
N VAL A 171 -11.68 -10.29 -5.02
CA VAL A 171 -11.22 -11.09 -6.16
C VAL A 171 -12.33 -12.00 -6.68
N LEU A 172 -13.06 -12.67 -5.79
CA LEU A 172 -14.20 -13.52 -6.18
C LEU A 172 -15.32 -12.69 -6.81
N TYR A 173 -15.65 -11.55 -6.22
CA TYR A 173 -16.68 -10.64 -6.75
C TYR A 173 -16.34 -10.18 -8.18
N PHE A 174 -15.12 -9.68 -8.41
CA PHE A 174 -14.70 -9.27 -9.74
C PHE A 174 -14.63 -10.42 -10.74
N ARG A 175 -14.27 -11.62 -10.29
CA ARG A 175 -14.30 -12.83 -11.14
C ARG A 175 -15.72 -13.17 -11.57
N LEU A 176 -16.69 -13.09 -10.67
CA LEU A 176 -18.10 -13.32 -10.97
C LEU A 176 -18.64 -12.27 -11.93
N LEU A 177 -18.32 -10.98 -11.69
CA LEU A 177 -18.68 -9.91 -12.63
C LEU A 177 -18.10 -10.14 -14.02
N ALA A 178 -16.80 -10.43 -14.10
CA ALA A 178 -16.15 -10.69 -15.40
C ALA A 178 -16.75 -11.89 -16.13
N ALA A 179 -17.07 -12.96 -15.41
CA ALA A 179 -17.74 -14.13 -15.98
C ALA A 179 -19.16 -13.80 -16.47
N GLY A 180 -19.92 -13.01 -15.69
CA GLY A 180 -21.25 -12.54 -16.05
C GLY A 180 -21.23 -11.64 -17.29
N CYS A 181 -20.31 -10.67 -17.34
CA CYS A 181 -20.13 -9.81 -18.50
C CYS A 181 -19.69 -10.59 -19.74
N GLY A 182 -18.79 -11.57 -19.57
CA GLY A 182 -18.36 -12.44 -20.68
C GLY A 182 -19.47 -13.34 -21.24
N ALA A 183 -20.45 -13.72 -20.41
CA ALA A 183 -21.61 -14.49 -20.84
C ALA A 183 -22.65 -13.62 -21.58
N LEU A 184 -22.66 -12.30 -21.33
CA LEU A 184 -23.59 -11.36 -21.95
C LEU A 184 -23.05 -10.75 -23.25
N LEU A 185 -21.74 -10.77 -23.47
CA LEU A 185 -21.14 -10.31 -24.73
C LEU A 185 -21.09 -11.46 -25.74
N PRO A 186 -21.70 -11.29 -26.93
CA PRO A 186 -21.57 -12.29 -27.99
C PRO A 186 -20.09 -12.45 -28.35
N GLN A 187 -19.60 -13.67 -28.25
CA GLN A 187 -18.25 -13.99 -28.73
C GLN A 187 -18.23 -13.79 -30.25
N PRO A 188 -17.22 -13.10 -30.82
CA PRO A 188 -17.06 -12.96 -32.26
C PRO A 188 -16.77 -14.29 -32.94
#